data_c1e3f8e5cee21b99ca11637e5cee6266
#
_entry.id   c1e3f8e5cee21b99ca11637e5cee6266
#
_cell.length_a   1.000
_cell.length_b   1.000
_cell.length_c   1.000
_cell.angle_alpha   90.00
_cell.angle_beta   90.00
_cell.angle_gamma   90.00
#
_symmetry.space_group_name_H-M   'P 1'
#
loop_
_entity.id
_entity.type
_entity.pdbx_description
1 polymer ?
#
loop_
_entity_poly.entity_id
_entity_poly.type
_entity_poly.pdbx_seq_one_letter_code
_entity_poly.pdbx_strand_id
1 'polypeptide(L)'
;MLFVEACRSVGLASRFVSGYSMHHPPEVSEHELHAWAEVYLPGAGWRGYDPSLGLAVADGHVVLAATPDHRLAAPVTGHYRGTGASSDMRYELTVRAADSLEELAVSLPTDFAAPFET
;
A
#
# COMPACT_ATOMS: atom_id res chain seq x y z
N MET A 1 -3.13 -14.15 4.09
CA MET A 1 -1.79 -13.79 4.57
C MET A 1 -1.48 -14.55 5.85
N LEU A 2 -0.45 -15.37 5.81
CA LEU A 2 -0.10 -16.30 6.91
C LEU A 2 0.29 -15.56 8.21
N PHE A 3 1.03 -14.46 8.10
CA PHE A 3 1.47 -13.69 9.27
C PHE A 3 0.28 -13.13 10.07
N VAL A 4 -0.73 -12.59 9.40
CA VAL A 4 -1.94 -12.08 10.06
C VAL A 4 -2.68 -13.21 10.78
N GLU A 5 -2.82 -14.36 10.14
CA GLU A 5 -3.46 -15.52 10.75
C GLU A 5 -2.67 -16.05 11.95
N ALA A 6 -1.35 -16.08 11.85
CA ALA A 6 -0.48 -16.49 12.96
C ALA A 6 -0.61 -15.53 14.16
N CYS A 7 -0.65 -14.22 13.95
CA CYS A 7 -0.87 -13.24 15.02
C CYS A 7 -2.23 -13.44 15.69
N ARG A 8 -3.28 -13.63 14.91
CA ARG A 8 -4.63 -13.86 15.43
C ARG A 8 -4.72 -15.15 16.25
N SER A 9 -4.00 -16.20 15.85
CA SER A 9 -3.99 -17.48 16.55
C SER A 9 -3.40 -17.40 17.96
N VAL A 10 -2.55 -16.43 18.24
CA VAL A 10 -1.98 -16.18 19.58
C VAL A 10 -2.66 -15.02 20.31
N GLY A 11 -3.81 -14.55 19.82
CA GLY A 11 -4.61 -13.53 20.47
C GLY A 11 -4.22 -12.09 20.18
N LEU A 12 -3.39 -11.84 19.18
CA LEU A 12 -3.03 -10.49 18.74
C LEU A 12 -3.97 -10.01 17.64
N ALA A 13 -4.57 -8.83 17.82
CA ALA A 13 -5.34 -8.18 16.78
C ALA A 13 -4.40 -7.82 15.62
N SER A 14 -4.80 -8.18 14.43
CA SER A 14 -3.99 -7.97 13.23
C SER A 14 -4.87 -7.68 12.04
N ARG A 15 -4.33 -6.91 11.07
CA ARG A 15 -5.07 -6.53 9.87
C ARG A 15 -4.15 -6.51 8.65
N PHE A 16 -4.78 -6.58 7.48
CA PHE A 16 -4.11 -6.52 6.20
C PHE A 16 -3.92 -5.08 5.77
N VAL A 17 -2.77 -4.78 5.19
CA VAL A 17 -2.46 -3.46 4.66
C VAL A 17 -2.02 -3.60 3.21
N SER A 18 -2.54 -2.76 2.34
CA SER A 18 -2.03 -2.59 0.98
C SER A 18 -1.47 -1.19 0.80
N GLY A 19 -0.48 -1.08 -0.06
CA GLY A 19 0.17 0.18 -0.35
C GLY A 19 1.44 0.00 -1.16
N TYR A 20 2.38 0.90 -0.97
CA TYR A 20 3.62 0.91 -1.74
C TYR A 20 4.82 0.91 -0.80
N SER A 21 5.86 0.18 -1.20
CA SER A 21 7.13 0.11 -0.48
C SER A 21 8.23 0.77 -1.31
N MET A 22 9.07 1.53 -0.63
CA MET A 22 10.30 2.11 -1.22
C MET A 22 11.49 1.14 -1.14
N HIS A 23 11.32 -0.01 -0.49
CA HIS A 23 12.37 -1.00 -0.28
C HIS A 23 12.41 -1.99 -1.44
N HIS A 24 12.93 -1.56 -2.58
CA HIS A 24 13.12 -2.40 -3.76
C HIS A 24 14.59 -2.64 -4.03
N PRO A 25 14.95 -3.83 -4.58
CA PRO A 25 16.28 -4.02 -5.13
C PRO A 25 16.60 -2.97 -6.22
N PRO A 26 17.86 -2.56 -6.37
CA PRO A 26 18.22 -1.52 -7.34
C PRO A 26 17.85 -1.87 -8.79
N GLU A 27 17.69 -3.15 -9.10
CA GLU A 27 17.32 -3.62 -10.43
C GLU A 27 15.84 -3.44 -10.75
N VAL A 28 15.00 -3.20 -9.75
CA VAL A 28 13.56 -3.02 -9.94
C VAL A 28 13.27 -1.55 -10.16
N SER A 29 12.88 -1.21 -11.37
CA SER A 29 12.56 0.17 -11.76
C SER A 29 11.09 0.54 -11.56
N GLU A 30 10.23 -0.46 -11.35
CA GLU A 30 8.79 -0.26 -11.21
C GLU A 30 8.35 -0.55 -9.78
N HIS A 31 7.55 0.36 -9.23
CA HIS A 31 6.91 0.18 -7.94
C HIS A 31 5.56 -0.51 -8.15
N GLU A 32 5.42 -1.68 -7.56
CA GLU A 32 4.18 -2.45 -7.60
C GLU A 32 3.43 -2.31 -6.28
N LEU A 33 2.13 -2.54 -6.35
CA LEU A 33 1.30 -2.65 -5.17
C LEU A 33 1.85 -3.76 -4.27
N HIS A 34 2.04 -3.44 -3.00
CA HIS A 34 2.60 -4.34 -2.01
C HIS A 34 1.60 -4.54 -0.87
N ALA A 35 1.76 -5.63 -0.14
CA ALA A 35 0.92 -5.94 1.00
C ALA A 35 1.78 -6.29 2.20
N TRP A 36 1.33 -5.87 3.38
CA TRP A 36 1.97 -6.20 4.66
C TRP A 36 0.92 -6.32 5.75
N ALA A 37 1.35 -6.40 6.98
CA ALA A 37 0.47 -6.56 8.12
C ALA A 37 0.67 -5.46 9.13
N GLU A 38 -0.41 -5.13 9.85
CA GLU A 38 -0.32 -4.36 11.08
C GLU A 38 -0.84 -5.19 12.24
N VAL A 39 -0.15 -5.08 13.37
CA VAL A 39 -0.49 -5.80 14.61
C VAL A 39 -0.70 -4.77 15.71
N TYR A 40 -1.76 -4.92 16.48
CA TYR A 40 -2.00 -4.08 17.65
C TYR A 40 -1.23 -4.62 18.84
N LEU A 41 -0.30 -3.82 19.34
CA LEU A 41 0.49 -4.14 20.51
C LEU A 41 0.02 -3.27 21.68
N PRO A 42 -0.47 -3.87 22.80
CA PRO A 42 -0.88 -3.10 23.95
C PRO A 42 0.24 -2.16 24.44
N GLY A 43 -0.10 -0.88 24.60
CA GLY A 43 0.85 0.17 24.97
C GLY A 43 1.62 0.80 23.81
N ALA A 44 1.67 0.16 22.65
CA ALA A 44 2.37 0.67 21.48
C ALA A 44 1.44 1.01 20.31
N GLY A 45 0.20 0.48 20.31
CA GLY A 45 -0.77 0.68 19.23
C GLY A 45 -0.51 -0.18 18.01
N TRP A 46 -1.03 0.23 16.88
CA TRP A 46 -0.83 -0.47 15.61
C TRP A 46 0.58 -0.29 15.09
N ARG A 47 1.25 -1.41 14.83
CA ARG A 47 2.61 -1.46 14.28
C ARG A 47 2.64 -2.32 13.04
N GLY A 48 3.30 -1.81 12.00
CA GLY A 48 3.42 -2.50 10.73
C GLY A 48 4.62 -3.43 10.67
N TYR A 49 4.41 -4.59 10.05
CA TYR A 49 5.47 -5.58 9.79
C TYR A 49 5.32 -6.11 8.38
N ASP A 50 6.42 -6.15 7.67
CA ASP A 50 6.48 -6.64 6.30
C ASP A 50 7.22 -7.98 6.27
N PRO A 51 6.48 -9.11 6.35
CA PRO A 51 7.14 -10.41 6.43
C PRO A 51 7.83 -10.82 5.13
N SER A 52 7.39 -10.30 3.98
CA SER A 52 8.05 -10.61 2.70
C SER A 52 9.40 -9.93 2.57
N LEU A 53 9.60 -8.78 3.20
CA LEU A 53 10.87 -8.07 3.26
C LEU A 53 11.64 -8.32 4.55
N GLY A 54 11.00 -8.95 5.55
CA GLY A 54 11.63 -9.28 6.82
C GLY A 54 11.94 -8.07 7.68
N LEU A 55 11.13 -7.01 7.60
CA LEU A 55 11.40 -5.77 8.34
C LEU A 55 10.13 -5.15 8.94
N ALA A 56 10.33 -4.27 9.91
CA ALA A 56 9.28 -3.42 10.46
C ALA A 56 9.03 -2.24 9.54
N VAL A 57 7.75 -1.85 9.46
CA VAL A 57 7.31 -0.74 8.61
C VAL A 57 7.66 0.59 9.29
N ALA A 58 8.23 1.49 8.53
CA ALA A 58 8.58 2.85 8.95
C ALA A 58 8.24 3.84 7.82
N ASP A 59 9.11 4.78 7.55
CA ASP A 59 8.92 5.81 6.53
C ASP A 59 9.05 5.31 5.07
N GLY A 60 9.53 4.09 4.88
CA GLY A 60 9.67 3.47 3.56
C GLY A 60 8.40 2.80 3.02
N HIS A 61 7.27 2.90 3.71
CA HIS A 61 6.00 2.31 3.30
C HIS A 61 4.90 3.36 3.27
N VAL A 62 4.08 3.34 2.22
CA VAL A 62 2.92 4.23 2.04
C VAL A 62 1.64 3.40 2.09
N VAL A 63 0.80 3.65 3.07
CA VAL A 63 -0.47 2.92 3.26
C VAL A 63 -1.54 3.48 2.34
N LEU A 64 -2.23 2.60 1.61
CA LEU A 64 -3.45 2.93 0.87
C LEU A 64 -4.69 2.44 1.60
N ALA A 65 -4.68 1.20 2.08
CA ALA A 65 -5.82 0.62 2.77
C ALA A 65 -5.37 -0.32 3.88
N ALA A 66 -6.08 -0.31 5.00
CA ALA A 66 -5.87 -1.23 6.11
C ALA A 66 -7.22 -1.81 6.51
N THR A 67 -7.35 -3.13 6.47
CA THR A 67 -8.64 -3.81 6.69
C THR A 67 -8.45 -5.14 7.42
N PRO A 68 -9.49 -5.65 8.11
CA PRO A 68 -9.43 -6.97 8.71
C PRO A 68 -9.50 -8.12 7.68
N ASP A 69 -10.01 -7.86 6.48
CA ASP A 69 -10.17 -8.84 5.41
C ASP A 69 -9.34 -8.42 4.19
N HIS A 70 -8.41 -9.28 3.77
CA HIS A 70 -7.50 -8.99 2.66
C HIS A 70 -8.22 -8.61 1.35
N ARG A 71 -9.44 -9.11 1.13
CA ARG A 71 -10.23 -8.78 -0.06
C ARG A 71 -10.65 -7.32 -0.11
N LEU A 72 -10.78 -6.67 1.04
CA LEU A 72 -11.12 -5.26 1.17
C LEU A 72 -9.91 -4.34 1.03
N ALA A 73 -8.70 -4.90 1.04
CA ALA A 73 -7.46 -4.13 0.88
C ALA A 73 -7.11 -3.87 -0.60
N ALA A 74 -7.82 -4.48 -1.53
CA ALA A 74 -7.59 -4.24 -2.96
C ALA A 74 -7.98 -2.80 -3.33
N PRO A 75 -7.07 -2.01 -3.91
CA PRO A 75 -7.34 -0.60 -4.23
C PRO A 75 -8.28 -0.42 -5.42
N VAL A 76 -8.35 -1.42 -6.30
CA VAL A 76 -9.21 -1.40 -7.49
C VAL A 76 -9.98 -2.71 -7.56
N THR A 77 -11.30 -2.62 -7.62
CA THR A 77 -12.18 -3.76 -7.85
C THR A 77 -13.20 -3.42 -8.91
N GLY A 78 -13.65 -4.40 -9.66
CA GLY A 78 -14.67 -4.20 -10.68
C GLY A 78 -15.26 -5.52 -11.14
N HIS A 79 -16.43 -5.41 -11.76
CA HIS A 79 -17.15 -6.54 -12.31
C HIS A 79 -17.65 -6.21 -13.72
N TYR A 80 -17.69 -7.21 -14.56
CA TYR A 80 -18.32 -7.09 -15.88
C TYR A 80 -19.20 -8.30 -16.17
N ARG A 81 -20.17 -8.11 -17.08
CA ARG A 81 -21.04 -9.17 -17.55
C ARG A 81 -20.88 -9.30 -19.06
N GLY A 82 -20.85 -10.54 -19.53
CA GLY A 82 -20.78 -10.85 -20.94
C GLY A 82 -19.89 -12.03 -21.23
N THR A 83 -20.10 -12.62 -22.40
CA THR A 83 -19.24 -13.67 -22.95
C THR A 83 -18.27 -13.06 -23.95
N GLY A 84 -17.01 -13.48 -23.91
CA GLY A 84 -15.98 -12.95 -24.80
C GLY A 84 -15.47 -11.56 -24.43
N ALA A 85 -15.85 -11.03 -23.26
CA ALA A 85 -15.29 -9.79 -22.76
C ALA A 85 -13.85 -9.99 -22.28
N SER A 86 -12.99 -9.04 -22.57
CA SER A 86 -11.62 -8.99 -22.06
C SER A 86 -11.43 -7.78 -21.15
N SER A 87 -10.47 -7.88 -20.26
CA SER A 87 -10.13 -6.79 -19.35
C SER A 87 -8.69 -6.36 -19.59
N ASP A 88 -8.46 -5.07 -19.74
CA ASP A 88 -7.14 -4.47 -19.80
C ASP A 88 -7.08 -3.36 -18.75
N MET A 89 -6.15 -3.47 -17.82
CA MET A 89 -5.94 -2.46 -16.81
C MET A 89 -4.52 -1.93 -16.92
N ARG A 90 -4.41 -0.62 -17.04
CA ARG A 90 -3.12 0.07 -17.05
C ARG A 90 -3.08 1.04 -15.89
N TYR A 91 -1.92 1.13 -15.28
CA TYR A 91 -1.69 2.11 -14.22
C TYR A 91 -0.28 2.67 -14.35
N GLU A 92 -0.14 3.87 -13.87
CA GLU A 92 1.15 4.54 -13.75
C GLU A 92 1.31 5.02 -12.32
N LEU A 93 2.45 4.70 -11.72
CA LEU A 93 2.77 5.06 -10.35
C LEU A 93 4.14 5.69 -10.30
N THR A 94 4.21 6.87 -9.70
CA THR A 94 5.47 7.50 -9.32
C THR A 94 5.51 7.69 -7.82
N VAL A 95 6.53 7.14 -7.18
CA VAL A 95 6.78 7.30 -5.75
C VAL A 95 8.09 8.04 -5.58
N ARG A 96 8.06 9.14 -4.84
CA ARG A 96 9.21 10.01 -4.66
C ARG A 96 9.32 10.41 -3.20
N ALA A 97 10.51 10.33 -2.64
CA ALA A 97 10.83 10.89 -1.34
C ALA A 97 11.16 12.37 -1.49
N ALA A 98 10.63 13.18 -0.59
CA ALA A 98 10.91 14.62 -0.53
C ALA A 98 11.17 15.00 0.94
N ASP A 99 12.17 15.86 1.15
CA ASP A 99 12.53 16.33 2.49
C ASP A 99 11.64 17.49 2.97
N SER A 100 10.95 18.16 2.04
CA SER A 100 10.06 19.27 2.35
C SER A 100 8.85 19.33 1.41
N LEU A 101 7.79 20.02 1.85
CA LEU A 101 6.61 20.28 1.02
C LEU A 101 6.94 21.19 -0.17
N GLU A 102 7.90 22.08 -0.03
CA GLU A 102 8.33 22.95 -1.11
C GLU A 102 8.99 22.17 -2.25
N GLU A 103 9.85 21.22 -1.90
CA GLU A 103 10.45 20.30 -2.87
C GLU A 103 9.40 19.47 -3.59
N LEU A 104 8.41 18.98 -2.86
CA LEU A 104 7.29 18.23 -3.43
C LEU A 104 6.48 19.08 -4.39
N ALA A 105 6.17 20.31 -4.04
CA ALA A 105 5.39 21.22 -4.89
C ALA A 105 6.07 21.51 -6.23
N VAL A 106 7.38 21.70 -6.23
CA VAL A 106 8.16 21.91 -7.46
C VAL A 106 8.14 20.69 -8.38
N SER A 107 8.02 19.49 -7.79
CA SER A 107 8.08 18.25 -8.55
C SER A 107 6.74 17.77 -9.10
N LEU A 108 5.61 18.36 -8.67
CA LEU A 108 4.29 17.98 -9.15
C LEU A 108 4.03 18.55 -10.56
N PRO A 109 3.41 17.77 -11.46
CA PRO A 109 2.92 18.31 -12.72
C PRO A 109 1.91 19.44 -12.49
N THR A 110 1.92 20.44 -13.36
CA THR A 110 1.01 21.59 -13.24
C THR A 110 -0.46 21.23 -13.36
N ASP A 111 -0.78 20.15 -14.03
CA ASP A 111 -2.14 19.64 -14.19
C ASP A 111 -2.65 18.85 -12.98
N PHE A 112 -1.75 18.45 -12.09
CA PHE A 112 -2.12 17.67 -10.90
C PHE A 112 -3.03 18.44 -9.95
N ALA A 113 -2.88 19.76 -9.84
CA ALA A 113 -3.67 20.59 -8.94
C ALA A 113 -5.09 20.86 -9.47
N ALA A 114 -5.32 20.77 -10.78
CA ALA A 114 -6.59 21.13 -11.42
C ALA A 114 -7.82 20.35 -10.88
N PRO A 115 -7.74 19.04 -10.59
CA PRO A 115 -8.90 18.29 -10.06
C PRO A 115 -9.34 18.71 -8.67
N PHE A 116 -8.51 19.42 -7.92
CA PHE A 116 -8.76 19.81 -6.53
C PHE A 116 -9.14 21.29 -6.39
N GLU A 117 -9.16 22.03 -7.46
CA GLU A 117 -9.67 23.39 -7.49
C GLU A 117 -11.19 23.37 -7.67
N THR A 118 -11.91 23.61 -6.60
CA THR A 118 -13.36 23.76 -6.60
C THR A 118 -13.75 25.19 -6.32
#